data_febb38d406fb75bdf78c12a6c6622abf
#
_entry.id   febb38d406fb75bdf78c12a6c6622abf
#
_cell.length_a   1.000
_cell.length_b   1.000
_cell.length_c   1.000
_cell.angle_alpha   90.00
_cell.angle_beta   90.00
_cell.angle_gamma   90.00
#
_symmetry.space_group_name_H-M   'P 1'
#
loop_
_entity.id
_entity.type
_entity.pdbx_description
1 polymer ?
#
loop_
_entity_poly.entity_id
_entity_poly.type
_entity_poly.pdbx_seq_one_letter_code
_entity_poly.pdbx_strand_id
1 'polypeptide(L)'
;MDYSLLFIVIFLLGFGLIMVYSTSSYNANMQFDGDSAWYFRKQLWATILGIAVMFFVANIPYHFWEPFAVPAYIVSVVLILLIIPFGHESHGATRWLRIAGVSLQPAEVAKLGMILFLASMICSMGKGIRSRKGFYTVLVVPVPIALMLWKITDNVSSAIIVMGIAVLMLFVSCPDYKRFLLLGLLAIAAAALLVFIIVKSSESGGEVGGFRGERILAWLDPEAYASGKGFQTLQGLYAIGSGGILGKGLGASKQKLGFIPEAQNDMIFSIICEELGLFGAIAVILMFIILIWRFMVIANNAPDLFGALLVVGVLGHIAIQVILNIAVVTNTIPNTGISLPFISYGGTSVLFLLIEIGLVLSVAKGIRLKDL
;
A
#
# COMPACT_ATOMS: atom_id res chain seq x y z
N MET A 1 15.50 -10.93 -18.22
CA MET A 1 15.13 -9.79 -17.37
C MET A 1 13.99 -9.07 -18.08
N ASP A 2 12.94 -8.69 -17.35
CA ASP A 2 11.78 -8.02 -17.92
C ASP A 2 12.02 -6.50 -18.00
N TYR A 3 12.42 -6.03 -19.17
CA TYR A 3 12.71 -4.60 -19.37
C TYR A 3 11.47 -3.73 -19.35
N SER A 4 10.29 -4.27 -19.72
CA SER A 4 9.02 -3.53 -19.68
C SER A 4 8.63 -3.23 -18.24
N LEU A 5 8.72 -4.23 -17.34
CA LEU A 5 8.48 -4.02 -15.91
C LEU A 5 9.46 -2.99 -15.33
N LEU A 6 10.75 -3.13 -15.65
CA LEU A 6 11.78 -2.23 -15.17
C LEU A 6 11.52 -0.78 -15.61
N PHE A 7 11.17 -0.58 -16.89
CA PHE A 7 10.85 0.75 -17.43
C PHE A 7 9.67 1.40 -16.69
N ILE A 8 8.57 0.64 -16.48
CA ILE A 8 7.38 1.15 -15.79
C ILE A 8 7.73 1.58 -14.36
N VAL A 9 8.49 0.75 -13.62
CA VAL A 9 8.88 1.05 -12.24
C VAL A 9 9.79 2.28 -12.17
N ILE A 10 10.81 2.38 -13.03
CA ILE A 10 11.70 3.55 -13.08
C ILE A 10 10.92 4.82 -13.45
N PHE A 11 9.98 4.72 -14.40
CA PHE A 11 9.12 5.85 -14.77
C PHE A 11 8.27 6.33 -13.58
N LEU A 12 7.60 5.40 -12.86
CA LEU A 12 6.80 5.72 -11.69
C LEU A 12 7.65 6.35 -10.57
N LEU A 13 8.87 5.84 -10.33
CA LEU A 13 9.79 6.42 -9.36
C LEU A 13 10.24 7.83 -9.76
N GLY A 14 10.61 8.05 -11.02
CA GLY A 14 10.99 9.36 -11.54
C GLY A 14 9.86 10.38 -11.44
N PHE A 15 8.66 9.97 -11.85
CA PHE A 15 7.46 10.78 -11.69
C PHE A 15 7.16 11.07 -10.21
N GLY A 16 7.28 10.05 -9.35
CA GLY A 16 7.12 10.19 -7.90
C GLY A 16 8.08 11.20 -7.29
N LEU A 17 9.36 11.19 -7.69
CA LEU A 17 10.36 12.16 -7.23
C LEU A 17 9.98 13.60 -7.62
N ILE A 18 9.50 13.82 -8.85
CA ILE A 18 9.03 15.13 -9.31
C ILE A 18 7.83 15.57 -8.47
N MET A 19 6.86 14.69 -8.26
CA MET A 19 5.66 15.00 -7.49
C MET A 19 5.94 15.22 -6.00
N VAL A 20 6.85 14.43 -5.40
CA VAL A 20 7.30 14.67 -4.01
C VAL A 20 7.95 16.04 -3.88
N TYR A 21 8.81 16.46 -4.82
CA TYR A 21 9.38 17.79 -4.79
C TYR A 21 8.30 18.87 -4.92
N SER A 22 7.39 18.72 -5.89
CA SER A 22 6.29 19.68 -6.08
C SER A 22 5.43 19.82 -4.83
N THR A 23 5.01 18.70 -4.22
CA THR A 23 4.06 18.68 -3.09
C THR A 23 4.69 19.09 -1.76
N SER A 24 5.99 18.83 -1.55
CA SER A 24 6.64 19.03 -0.26
C SER A 24 7.46 20.32 -0.16
N SER A 25 7.77 20.98 -1.26
CA SER A 25 8.69 22.13 -1.29
C SER A 25 8.28 23.26 -0.36
N TYR A 26 6.99 23.59 -0.30
CA TYR A 26 6.47 24.64 0.59
C TYR A 26 6.62 24.24 2.07
N ASN A 27 6.15 23.05 2.44
CA ASN A 27 6.23 22.56 3.82
C ASN A 27 7.70 22.38 4.26
N ALA A 28 8.56 21.89 3.36
CA ALA A 28 9.98 21.76 3.64
C ALA A 28 10.64 23.11 3.92
N ASN A 29 10.33 24.11 3.11
CA ASN A 29 10.86 25.48 3.29
C ASN A 29 10.48 26.07 4.65
N MET A 30 9.26 25.80 5.14
CA MET A 30 8.78 26.30 6.43
C MET A 30 9.32 25.50 7.62
N GLN A 31 9.58 24.20 7.48
CA GLN A 31 9.98 23.30 8.59
C GLN A 31 11.50 23.14 8.73
N PHE A 32 12.27 23.36 7.66
CA PHE A 32 13.71 23.08 7.59
C PHE A 32 14.53 24.30 7.13
N ASP A 33 14.37 25.42 7.81
CA ASP A 33 15.19 26.63 7.65
C ASP A 33 15.41 27.10 6.19
N GLY A 34 14.37 27.00 5.35
CA GLY A 34 14.43 27.42 3.94
C GLY A 34 14.85 26.30 2.97
N ASP A 35 15.09 25.09 3.45
CA ASP A 35 15.48 23.95 2.60
C ASP A 35 14.28 23.27 1.92
N SER A 36 13.83 23.81 0.80
CA SER A 36 12.70 23.30 0.03
C SER A 36 12.92 21.90 -0.57
N ALA A 37 14.16 21.41 -0.66
CA ALA A 37 14.51 20.14 -1.26
C ALA A 37 14.73 19.00 -0.24
N TRP A 38 14.47 19.24 1.04
CA TRP A 38 14.76 18.28 2.11
C TRP A 38 14.08 16.91 1.91
N TYR A 39 12.76 16.89 1.67
CA TYR A 39 12.01 15.65 1.40
C TYR A 39 12.47 14.97 0.10
N PHE A 40 12.69 15.76 -0.97
CA PHE A 40 13.19 15.27 -2.24
C PHE A 40 14.55 14.57 -2.10
N ARG A 41 15.52 15.17 -1.40
CA ARG A 41 16.83 14.54 -1.21
C ARG A 41 16.73 13.24 -0.44
N LYS A 42 15.94 13.18 0.63
CA LYS A 42 15.72 11.94 1.38
C LYS A 42 15.08 10.86 0.52
N GLN A 43 14.06 11.21 -0.27
CA GLN A 43 13.40 10.28 -1.17
C GLN A 43 14.35 9.80 -2.28
N LEU A 44 15.14 10.71 -2.85
CA LEU A 44 16.13 10.38 -3.88
C LEU A 44 17.17 9.36 -3.38
N TRP A 45 17.73 9.56 -2.19
CA TRP A 45 18.66 8.61 -1.60
C TRP A 45 18.02 7.25 -1.33
N ALA A 46 16.81 7.23 -0.78
CA ALA A 46 16.06 6.00 -0.57
C ALA A 46 15.75 5.28 -1.89
N THR A 47 15.43 6.02 -2.95
CA THR A 47 15.17 5.48 -4.28
C THR A 47 16.44 4.89 -4.90
N ILE A 48 17.58 5.60 -4.84
CA ILE A 48 18.87 5.09 -5.35
C ILE A 48 19.28 3.81 -4.62
N LEU A 49 19.20 3.82 -3.29
CA LEU A 49 19.48 2.62 -2.48
C LEU A 49 18.52 1.50 -2.83
N GLY A 50 17.23 1.79 -2.95
CA GLY A 50 16.21 0.83 -3.30
C GLY A 50 16.43 0.21 -4.67
N ILE A 51 16.81 0.99 -5.69
CA ILE A 51 17.16 0.48 -7.02
C ILE A 51 18.39 -0.44 -6.95
N ALA A 52 19.41 -0.07 -6.18
CA ALA A 52 20.58 -0.94 -5.98
C ALA A 52 20.19 -2.27 -5.33
N VAL A 53 19.35 -2.24 -4.27
CA VAL A 53 18.84 -3.43 -3.60
C VAL A 53 17.93 -4.25 -4.53
N MET A 54 17.07 -3.60 -5.32
CA MET A 54 16.23 -4.26 -6.32
C MET A 54 17.07 -5.10 -7.30
N PHE A 55 18.14 -4.52 -7.86
CA PHE A 55 19.03 -5.26 -8.76
C PHE A 55 19.80 -6.35 -8.03
N PHE A 56 20.22 -6.13 -6.80
CA PHE A 56 20.85 -7.15 -5.97
C PHE A 56 19.91 -8.34 -5.77
N VAL A 57 18.69 -8.12 -5.31
CA VAL A 57 17.65 -9.16 -5.12
C VAL A 57 17.31 -9.85 -6.43
N ALA A 58 17.17 -9.10 -7.53
CA ALA A 58 16.89 -9.66 -8.85
C ALA A 58 17.99 -10.58 -9.39
N ASN A 59 19.21 -10.53 -8.86
CA ASN A 59 20.30 -11.44 -9.24
C ASN A 59 20.35 -12.71 -8.39
N ILE A 60 19.65 -12.74 -7.26
CA ILE A 60 19.51 -13.93 -6.42
C ILE A 60 18.36 -14.78 -6.94
N PRO A 61 18.53 -16.10 -7.16
CA PRO A 61 17.44 -16.97 -7.53
C PRO A 61 16.31 -16.90 -6.48
N TYR A 62 15.06 -16.74 -6.93
CA TYR A 62 13.93 -16.55 -6.01
C TYR A 62 13.71 -17.73 -5.05
N HIS A 63 14.10 -18.94 -5.41
CA HIS A 63 14.06 -20.12 -4.52
C HIS A 63 14.98 -19.99 -3.30
N PHE A 64 16.02 -19.15 -3.37
CA PHE A 64 16.85 -18.85 -2.21
C PHE A 64 16.04 -18.30 -1.02
N TRP A 65 14.93 -17.61 -1.32
CA TRP A 65 14.10 -16.99 -0.29
C TRP A 65 13.09 -17.95 0.34
N GLU A 66 12.84 -19.11 -0.25
CA GLU A 66 11.86 -20.09 0.21
C GLU A 66 12.13 -20.59 1.65
N PRO A 67 13.37 -20.97 2.04
CA PRO A 67 13.69 -21.37 3.41
C PRO A 67 13.48 -20.26 4.44
N PHE A 68 13.53 -19.00 4.00
CA PHE A 68 13.33 -17.83 4.87
C PHE A 68 11.85 -17.46 5.07
N ALA A 69 10.92 -18.17 4.51
CA ALA A 69 9.47 -17.91 4.61
C ALA A 69 9.00 -17.90 6.07
N VAL A 70 9.33 -18.94 6.86
CA VAL A 70 8.97 -19.03 8.28
C VAL A 70 9.73 -17.99 9.12
N PRO A 71 11.05 -17.84 9.00
CA PRO A 71 11.77 -16.75 9.65
C PRO A 71 11.20 -15.37 9.35
N ALA A 72 10.82 -15.07 8.08
CA ALA A 72 10.25 -13.78 7.71
C ALA A 72 8.90 -13.50 8.39
N TYR A 73 8.04 -14.52 8.53
CA TYR A 73 6.81 -14.43 9.29
C TYR A 73 7.08 -14.12 10.78
N ILE A 74 8.01 -14.85 11.40
CA ILE A 74 8.38 -14.66 12.81
C ILE A 74 8.99 -13.25 13.03
N VAL A 75 9.88 -12.82 12.15
CA VAL A 75 10.49 -11.48 12.21
C VAL A 75 9.40 -10.40 12.08
N SER A 76 8.40 -10.59 11.23
CA SER A 76 7.27 -9.67 11.10
C SER A 76 6.50 -9.54 12.42
N VAL A 77 6.18 -10.67 13.07
CA VAL A 77 5.51 -10.69 14.37
C VAL A 77 6.36 -9.98 15.44
N VAL A 78 7.64 -10.32 15.53
CA VAL A 78 8.58 -9.73 16.51
C VAL A 78 8.69 -8.22 16.31
N LEU A 79 8.87 -7.73 15.06
CA LEU A 79 8.99 -6.31 14.77
C LEU A 79 7.74 -5.53 15.14
N ILE A 80 6.53 -6.11 14.92
CA ILE A 80 5.27 -5.47 15.34
C ILE A 80 5.18 -5.41 16.86
N LEU A 81 5.56 -6.47 17.59
CA LEU A 81 5.57 -6.48 19.04
C LEU A 81 6.59 -5.49 19.62
N LEU A 82 7.73 -5.31 18.97
CA LEU A 82 8.76 -4.33 19.38
C LEU A 82 8.27 -2.87 19.31
N ILE A 83 7.18 -2.60 18.60
CA ILE A 83 6.55 -1.26 18.63
C ILE A 83 6.03 -0.92 20.03
N ILE A 84 5.59 -1.89 20.83
CA ILE A 84 5.04 -1.64 22.16
C ILE A 84 6.06 -0.92 23.06
N PRO A 85 7.31 -1.45 23.25
CA PRO A 85 8.33 -0.78 24.08
C PRO A 85 9.14 0.30 23.34
N PHE A 86 9.34 0.23 22.02
CA PHE A 86 10.29 1.05 21.27
C PHE A 86 9.65 1.88 20.16
N GLY A 87 8.34 1.84 20.04
CA GLY A 87 7.61 2.58 19.00
C GLY A 87 7.73 4.08 19.18
N HIS A 88 7.89 4.78 18.06
CA HIS A 88 7.91 6.22 18.00
C HIS A 88 6.55 6.74 17.51
N GLU A 89 5.96 7.65 18.29
CA GLU A 89 4.71 8.28 17.91
C GLU A 89 4.98 9.31 16.81
N SER A 90 4.24 9.21 15.73
CA SER A 90 4.23 10.16 14.64
C SER A 90 2.78 10.39 14.21
N HIS A 91 2.33 11.66 14.25
CA HIS A 91 0.97 12.04 13.83
C HIS A 91 -0.16 11.31 14.58
N GLY A 92 0.02 11.09 15.88
CA GLY A 92 -0.97 10.45 16.74
C GLY A 92 -1.08 8.93 16.59
N ALA A 93 -0.10 8.28 15.97
CA ALA A 93 -0.03 6.83 15.89
C ALA A 93 1.41 6.32 16.03
N THR A 94 1.57 5.22 16.79
CA THR A 94 2.87 4.58 17.03
C THR A 94 3.09 3.48 15.98
N ARG A 95 3.71 3.84 14.84
CA ARG A 95 3.85 2.95 13.68
C ARG A 95 5.28 2.68 13.26
N TRP A 96 6.24 3.40 13.83
CA TRP A 96 7.62 3.43 13.38
C TRP A 96 8.57 2.97 14.46
N LEU A 97 9.55 2.15 14.07
CA LEU A 97 10.73 1.83 14.88
C LEU A 97 11.92 2.66 14.39
N ARG A 98 12.64 3.31 15.28
CA ARG A 98 13.92 3.94 14.95
C ARG A 98 15.06 2.97 15.27
N ILE A 99 15.73 2.48 14.21
CA ILE A 99 16.87 1.58 14.33
C ILE A 99 18.06 2.28 13.66
N ALA A 100 19.09 2.60 14.42
CA ALA A 100 20.32 3.26 13.94
C ALA A 100 20.06 4.54 13.11
N GLY A 101 19.05 5.36 13.51
CA GLY A 101 18.72 6.61 12.82
C GLY A 101 17.79 6.43 11.59
N VAL A 102 17.49 5.20 11.19
CA VAL A 102 16.54 4.90 10.11
C VAL A 102 15.17 4.57 10.69
N SER A 103 14.12 5.17 10.14
CA SER A 103 12.74 4.86 10.53
C SER A 103 12.25 3.66 9.74
N LEU A 104 12.04 2.53 10.41
CA LEU A 104 11.49 1.31 9.84
C LEU A 104 10.01 1.20 10.19
N GLN A 105 9.16 0.92 9.21
CA GLN A 105 7.74 0.58 9.43
C GLN A 105 7.57 -0.95 9.40
N PRO A 106 7.30 -1.61 10.54
CA PRO A 106 7.13 -3.07 10.60
C PRO A 106 6.03 -3.62 9.68
N ALA A 107 5.03 -2.81 9.35
CA ALA A 107 4.00 -3.19 8.42
C ALA A 107 4.53 -3.52 7.01
N GLU A 108 5.59 -2.83 6.55
CA GLU A 108 6.20 -3.12 5.24
C GLU A 108 6.90 -4.49 5.25
N VAL A 109 7.62 -4.78 6.34
CA VAL A 109 8.24 -6.11 6.54
C VAL A 109 7.18 -7.20 6.62
N ALA A 110 6.05 -6.93 7.30
CA ALA A 110 4.96 -7.89 7.46
C ALA A 110 4.28 -8.23 6.13
N LYS A 111 4.11 -7.26 5.23
CA LYS A 111 3.54 -7.50 3.89
C LYS A 111 4.45 -8.43 3.07
N LEU A 112 5.73 -8.11 2.99
CA LEU A 112 6.72 -8.94 2.30
C LEU A 112 6.86 -10.33 2.93
N GLY A 113 6.97 -10.40 4.27
CA GLY A 113 7.05 -11.66 5.01
C GLY A 113 5.82 -12.54 4.80
N MET A 114 4.63 -11.94 4.71
CA MET A 114 3.39 -12.66 4.43
C MET A 114 3.35 -13.22 3.01
N ILE A 115 3.81 -12.46 2.01
CA ILE A 115 3.92 -12.92 0.62
C ILE A 115 4.80 -14.17 0.54
N LEU A 116 6.01 -14.12 1.13
CA LEU A 116 6.94 -15.24 1.16
C LEU A 116 6.35 -16.45 1.89
N PHE A 117 5.76 -16.22 3.06
CA PHE A 117 5.21 -17.28 3.89
C PHE A 117 4.04 -17.99 3.23
N LEU A 118 3.08 -17.23 2.69
CA LEU A 118 1.93 -17.80 2.01
C LEU A 118 2.32 -18.55 0.73
N ALA A 119 3.28 -18.02 -0.06
CA ALA A 119 3.77 -18.70 -1.25
C ALA A 119 4.35 -20.06 -0.91
N SER A 120 5.25 -20.14 0.09
CA SER A 120 5.86 -21.41 0.53
C SER A 120 4.81 -22.35 1.15
N MET A 121 3.91 -21.85 1.99
CA MET A 121 2.87 -22.66 2.63
C MET A 121 1.90 -23.25 1.60
N ILE A 122 1.44 -22.49 0.62
CA ILE A 122 0.52 -22.95 -0.42
C ILE A 122 1.21 -24.03 -1.27
N CYS A 123 2.50 -23.84 -1.62
CA CYS A 123 3.27 -24.84 -2.35
C CYS A 123 3.40 -26.14 -1.55
N SER A 124 3.71 -26.09 -0.26
CA SER A 124 3.83 -27.26 0.60
C SER A 124 2.52 -28.02 0.79
N MET A 125 1.37 -27.32 0.78
CA MET A 125 0.06 -27.93 0.88
C MET A 125 -0.37 -28.67 -0.41
N GLY A 126 0.12 -28.27 -1.56
CA GLY A 126 -0.21 -28.88 -2.85
C GLY A 126 -1.73 -29.01 -3.08
N LYS A 127 -2.20 -30.23 -3.40
CA LYS A 127 -3.64 -30.49 -3.60
C LYS A 127 -4.49 -30.31 -2.32
N GLY A 128 -3.87 -30.32 -1.15
CA GLY A 128 -4.55 -30.13 0.14
C GLY A 128 -5.24 -28.78 0.30
N ILE A 129 -4.79 -27.75 -0.44
CA ILE A 129 -5.39 -26.41 -0.41
C ILE A 129 -6.86 -26.40 -0.86
N ARG A 130 -7.29 -27.33 -1.71
CA ARG A 130 -8.69 -27.46 -2.19
C ARG A 130 -9.64 -28.00 -1.13
N SER A 131 -9.10 -28.62 -0.08
CA SER A 131 -9.92 -29.08 1.05
C SER A 131 -10.46 -27.89 1.84
N ARG A 132 -11.59 -28.11 2.57
CA ARG A 132 -12.11 -27.06 3.49
C ARG A 132 -11.06 -26.65 4.53
N LYS A 133 -10.36 -27.63 5.11
CA LYS A 133 -9.30 -27.38 6.10
C LYS A 133 -8.16 -26.55 5.51
N GLY A 134 -7.64 -26.91 4.32
CA GLY A 134 -6.57 -26.17 3.67
C GLY A 134 -6.95 -24.72 3.35
N PHE A 135 -8.14 -24.53 2.80
CA PHE A 135 -8.67 -23.21 2.47
C PHE A 135 -8.71 -22.29 3.70
N TYR A 136 -9.34 -22.75 4.80
CA TYR A 136 -9.43 -21.92 6.02
C TYR A 136 -8.10 -21.77 6.73
N THR A 137 -7.17 -22.72 6.64
CA THR A 137 -5.83 -22.55 7.20
C THR A 137 -5.10 -21.37 6.56
N VAL A 138 -5.10 -21.28 5.21
CA VAL A 138 -4.47 -20.14 4.49
C VAL A 138 -5.15 -18.82 4.84
N LEU A 139 -6.46 -18.81 5.02
CA LEU A 139 -7.22 -17.60 5.36
C LEU A 139 -6.97 -17.12 6.81
N VAL A 140 -6.73 -18.06 7.74
CA VAL A 140 -6.54 -17.75 9.18
C VAL A 140 -5.11 -17.31 9.50
N VAL A 141 -4.12 -17.81 8.78
CA VAL A 141 -2.69 -17.50 9.03
C VAL A 141 -2.36 -16.00 9.02
N PRO A 142 -2.88 -15.14 8.13
CA PRO A 142 -2.63 -13.71 8.19
C PRO A 142 -3.37 -12.97 9.32
N VAL A 143 -4.41 -13.58 9.92
CA VAL A 143 -5.26 -12.93 10.93
C VAL A 143 -4.46 -12.42 12.15
N PRO A 144 -3.53 -13.18 12.76
CA PRO A 144 -2.74 -12.67 13.88
C PRO A 144 -1.96 -11.40 13.51
N ILE A 145 -1.26 -11.38 12.37
CA ILE A 145 -0.52 -10.19 11.91
C ILE A 145 -1.48 -9.03 11.62
N ALA A 146 -2.61 -9.28 10.96
CA ALA A 146 -3.60 -8.25 10.67
C ALA A 146 -4.19 -7.64 11.95
N LEU A 147 -4.50 -8.47 12.97
CA LEU A 147 -4.97 -8.00 14.26
C LEU A 147 -3.91 -7.20 15.03
N MET A 148 -2.65 -7.62 14.97
CA MET A 148 -1.55 -6.88 15.58
C MET A 148 -1.33 -5.53 14.89
N LEU A 149 -1.33 -5.48 13.56
CA LEU A 149 -1.27 -4.24 12.78
C LEU A 149 -2.44 -3.32 13.12
N TRP A 150 -3.62 -3.86 13.29
CA TRP A 150 -4.81 -3.07 13.65
C TRP A 150 -4.76 -2.56 15.09
N LYS A 151 -4.39 -3.39 16.08
CA LYS A 151 -4.50 -3.06 17.51
C LYS A 151 -3.26 -2.37 18.08
N ILE A 152 -2.05 -2.79 17.64
CA ILE A 152 -0.78 -2.29 18.18
C ILE A 152 -0.32 -1.04 17.41
N THR A 153 -0.43 -1.08 16.07
CA THR A 153 0.12 0.01 15.24
C THR A 153 -0.93 0.99 14.74
N ASP A 154 -2.19 0.76 15.06
CA ASP A 154 -3.34 1.55 14.57
C ASP A 154 -3.41 1.67 13.04
N ASN A 155 -2.89 0.64 12.33
CA ASN A 155 -2.74 0.63 10.89
C ASN A 155 -3.74 -0.33 10.22
N VAL A 156 -5.00 0.12 10.10
CA VAL A 156 -6.09 -0.66 9.48
C VAL A 156 -5.78 -0.97 8.02
N SER A 157 -5.18 -0.03 7.28
CA SER A 157 -4.89 -0.20 5.86
C SER A 157 -3.93 -1.37 5.62
N SER A 158 -2.84 -1.45 6.39
CA SER A 158 -1.89 -2.56 6.26
C SER A 158 -2.51 -3.89 6.67
N ALA A 159 -3.43 -3.90 7.65
CA ALA A 159 -4.19 -5.09 8.00
C ALA A 159 -5.07 -5.56 6.84
N ILE A 160 -5.77 -4.64 6.16
CA ILE A 160 -6.58 -4.93 4.97
C ILE A 160 -5.70 -5.46 3.83
N ILE A 161 -4.53 -4.87 3.59
CA ILE A 161 -3.60 -5.32 2.54
C ILE A 161 -3.11 -6.74 2.83
N VAL A 162 -2.67 -7.03 4.05
CA VAL A 162 -2.20 -8.37 4.45
C VAL A 162 -3.28 -9.42 4.25
N MET A 163 -4.51 -9.14 4.66
CA MET A 163 -5.65 -10.04 4.41
C MET A 163 -5.98 -10.15 2.92
N GLY A 164 -5.94 -9.05 2.19
CA GLY A 164 -6.21 -9.01 0.76
C GLY A 164 -5.19 -9.80 -0.07
N ILE A 165 -3.89 -9.73 0.29
CA ILE A 165 -2.83 -10.55 -0.30
C ILE A 165 -3.17 -12.04 -0.13
N ALA A 166 -3.55 -12.46 1.07
CA ALA A 166 -3.89 -13.85 1.35
C ALA A 166 -5.12 -14.31 0.55
N VAL A 167 -6.17 -13.50 0.49
CA VAL A 167 -7.38 -13.79 -0.29
C VAL A 167 -7.04 -13.93 -1.79
N LEU A 168 -6.22 -13.04 -2.34
CA LEU A 168 -5.83 -13.07 -3.75
C LEU A 168 -4.97 -14.29 -4.08
N MET A 169 -3.94 -14.57 -3.26
CA MET A 169 -3.09 -15.76 -3.43
C MET A 169 -3.89 -17.05 -3.31
N LEU A 170 -4.84 -17.11 -2.39
CA LEU A 170 -5.75 -18.24 -2.22
C LEU A 170 -6.70 -18.38 -3.42
N PHE A 171 -7.23 -17.27 -3.94
CA PHE A 171 -8.10 -17.26 -5.12
C PHE A 171 -7.42 -17.85 -6.35
N VAL A 172 -6.16 -17.47 -6.61
CA VAL A 172 -5.38 -17.99 -7.73
C VAL A 172 -5.07 -19.49 -7.54
N SER A 173 -4.83 -19.94 -6.29
CA SER A 173 -4.46 -21.31 -5.98
C SER A 173 -5.63 -22.27 -5.88
N CYS A 174 -6.81 -21.77 -5.48
CA CYS A 174 -8.04 -22.56 -5.28
C CYS A 174 -9.23 -21.81 -5.89
N PRO A 175 -9.53 -21.97 -7.19
CA PRO A 175 -10.56 -21.20 -7.88
C PRO A 175 -11.98 -21.69 -7.54
N ASP A 176 -12.35 -21.65 -6.24
CA ASP A 176 -13.71 -21.90 -5.76
C ASP A 176 -14.44 -20.57 -5.55
N TYR A 177 -14.86 -19.94 -6.64
CA TYR A 177 -15.47 -18.62 -6.65
C TYR A 177 -16.70 -18.49 -5.76
N LYS A 178 -17.41 -19.60 -5.43
CA LYS A 178 -18.57 -19.55 -4.54
C LYS A 178 -18.17 -19.17 -3.10
N ARG A 179 -17.03 -19.72 -2.61
CA ARG A 179 -16.50 -19.37 -1.28
C ARG A 179 -16.04 -17.91 -1.23
N PHE A 180 -15.39 -17.42 -2.29
CA PHE A 180 -14.93 -16.02 -2.35
C PHE A 180 -16.11 -15.05 -2.46
N LEU A 181 -17.16 -15.41 -3.22
CA LEU A 181 -18.39 -14.60 -3.27
C LEU A 181 -19.02 -14.51 -1.88
N LEU A 182 -19.13 -15.63 -1.16
CA LEU A 182 -19.65 -15.64 0.21
C LEU A 182 -18.81 -14.80 1.16
N LEU A 183 -17.46 -14.92 1.10
CA LEU A 183 -16.55 -14.09 1.90
C LEU A 183 -16.70 -12.61 1.59
N GLY A 184 -16.81 -12.23 0.31
CA GLY A 184 -17.04 -10.86 -0.12
C GLY A 184 -18.37 -10.31 0.39
N LEU A 185 -19.46 -11.07 0.26
CA LEU A 185 -20.77 -10.68 0.79
C LEU A 185 -20.75 -10.50 2.31
N LEU A 186 -20.09 -11.41 3.03
CA LEU A 186 -19.94 -11.30 4.49
C LEU A 186 -19.10 -10.08 4.88
N ALA A 187 -18.02 -9.78 4.15
CA ALA A 187 -17.20 -8.60 4.41
C ALA A 187 -17.99 -7.30 4.17
N ILE A 188 -18.76 -7.22 3.08
CA ILE A 188 -19.63 -6.07 2.78
C ILE A 188 -20.71 -5.92 3.84
N ALA A 189 -21.37 -7.01 4.24
CA ALA A 189 -22.40 -6.98 5.28
C ALA A 189 -21.83 -6.54 6.63
N ALA A 190 -20.63 -7.01 7.00
CA ALA A 190 -19.94 -6.60 8.23
C ALA A 190 -19.56 -5.11 8.20
N ALA A 191 -19.06 -4.61 7.07
CA ALA A 191 -18.75 -3.20 6.91
C ALA A 191 -20.00 -2.32 6.99
N ALA A 192 -21.09 -2.70 6.30
CA ALA A 192 -22.36 -1.98 6.36
C ALA A 192 -22.95 -1.96 7.78
N LEU A 193 -22.90 -3.09 8.50
CA LEU A 193 -23.34 -3.17 9.88
C LEU A 193 -22.50 -2.27 10.80
N LEU A 194 -21.20 -2.22 10.61
CA LEU A 194 -20.31 -1.34 11.39
C LEU A 194 -20.65 0.14 11.17
N VAL A 195 -20.82 0.55 9.92
CA VAL A 195 -21.24 1.91 9.57
C VAL A 195 -22.60 2.23 10.21
N PHE A 196 -23.57 1.32 10.08
CA PHE A 196 -24.91 1.48 10.66
C PHE A 196 -24.85 1.67 12.19
N ILE A 197 -24.06 0.86 12.90
CA ILE A 197 -23.89 0.97 14.35
C ILE A 197 -23.30 2.32 14.74
N ILE A 198 -22.27 2.80 14.02
CA ILE A 198 -21.61 4.08 14.30
C ILE A 198 -22.58 5.25 14.09
N VAL A 199 -23.32 5.27 12.96
CA VAL A 199 -24.29 6.33 12.68
C VAL A 199 -25.38 6.38 13.75
N LYS A 200 -25.95 5.21 14.09
CA LYS A 200 -27.00 5.12 15.11
C LYS A 200 -26.51 5.52 16.51
N SER A 201 -25.27 5.17 16.86
CA SER A 201 -24.66 5.58 18.12
C SER A 201 -24.47 7.11 18.18
N SER A 202 -24.07 7.72 17.06
CA SER A 202 -23.93 9.19 16.94
C SER A 202 -25.27 9.92 17.11
N GLU A 203 -26.34 9.43 16.47
CA GLU A 203 -27.69 9.98 16.57
C GLU A 203 -28.25 9.91 18.01
N SER A 204 -27.87 8.87 18.75
CA SER A 204 -28.34 8.65 20.12
C SER A 204 -27.55 9.42 21.18
N GLY A 205 -26.63 10.30 20.79
CA GLY A 205 -25.77 11.10 21.72
C GLY A 205 -24.76 10.23 22.48
N GLY A 206 -24.52 8.99 22.05
CA GLY A 206 -23.51 8.10 22.61
C GLY A 206 -22.09 8.51 22.18
N GLU A 207 -21.08 8.10 22.96
CA GLU A 207 -19.69 8.23 22.52
C GLU A 207 -19.48 7.43 21.24
N VAL A 208 -19.25 8.14 20.14
CA VAL A 208 -19.02 7.56 18.83
C VAL A 208 -17.64 6.93 18.81
N GLY A 209 -17.54 5.65 19.12
CA GLY A 209 -16.40 4.76 18.87
C GLY A 209 -14.97 5.35 18.82
N GLY A 210 -14.68 6.46 19.52
CA GLY A 210 -13.40 7.15 19.57
C GLY A 210 -12.96 7.68 18.19
N PHE A 211 -11.66 7.91 18.04
CA PHE A 211 -10.99 8.46 16.86
C PHE A 211 -11.39 7.82 15.49
N ARG A 212 -11.78 6.54 15.48
CA ARG A 212 -12.19 5.82 14.26
C ARG A 212 -13.64 6.07 13.87
N GLY A 213 -14.53 6.21 14.85
CA GLY A 213 -15.92 6.56 14.59
C GLY A 213 -16.04 7.93 13.94
N GLU A 214 -15.28 8.91 14.44
CA GLU A 214 -15.22 10.25 13.84
C GLU A 214 -14.76 10.24 12.39
N ARG A 215 -13.82 9.37 12.01
CA ARG A 215 -13.39 9.24 10.60
C ARG A 215 -14.49 8.72 9.69
N ILE A 216 -15.34 7.81 10.18
CA ILE A 216 -16.47 7.27 9.40
C ILE A 216 -17.54 8.35 9.25
N LEU A 217 -17.83 9.12 10.28
CA LEU A 217 -18.78 10.24 10.21
C LEU A 217 -18.26 11.35 9.28
N ALA A 218 -16.97 11.69 9.38
CA ALA A 218 -16.31 12.64 8.50
C ALA A 218 -16.23 12.19 7.03
N TRP A 219 -16.26 10.89 6.79
CA TRP A 219 -16.36 10.32 5.44
C TRP A 219 -17.77 10.48 4.87
N LEU A 220 -18.81 10.28 5.68
CA LEU A 220 -20.21 10.40 5.25
C LEU A 220 -20.59 11.88 5.01
N ASP A 221 -20.10 12.79 5.84
CA ASP A 221 -20.34 14.23 5.72
C ASP A 221 -19.05 15.00 6.02
N PRO A 222 -18.15 15.15 5.04
CA PRO A 222 -16.90 15.89 5.24
C PRO A 222 -17.09 17.37 5.58
N GLU A 223 -18.18 17.99 5.14
CA GLU A 223 -18.47 19.41 5.38
C GLU A 223 -18.85 19.66 6.83
N ALA A 224 -19.67 18.80 7.43
CA ALA A 224 -20.01 18.88 8.85
C ALA A 224 -18.80 18.72 9.78
N TYR A 225 -17.75 18.02 9.32
CA TYR A 225 -16.51 17.78 10.06
C TYR A 225 -15.30 18.55 9.49
N ALA A 226 -15.54 19.66 8.79
CA ALA A 226 -14.52 20.44 8.09
C ALA A 226 -13.46 21.06 9.02
N SER A 227 -13.76 21.29 10.32
CA SER A 227 -12.79 21.78 11.30
C SER A 227 -11.95 20.68 11.96
N GLY A 228 -12.14 19.40 11.58
CA GLY A 228 -11.50 18.24 12.21
C GLY A 228 -11.08 17.18 11.20
N LYS A 229 -11.60 15.96 11.39
CA LYS A 229 -11.23 14.78 10.57
C LYS A 229 -11.67 14.87 9.11
N GLY A 230 -12.68 15.68 8.77
CA GLY A 230 -13.13 15.94 7.41
C GLY A 230 -12.25 16.93 6.64
N PHE A 231 -11.45 17.74 7.33
CA PHE A 231 -10.66 18.82 6.72
C PHE A 231 -9.76 18.31 5.58
N GLN A 232 -8.92 17.31 5.87
CA GLN A 232 -7.98 16.75 4.88
C GLN A 232 -8.73 16.19 3.65
N THR A 233 -9.82 15.47 3.86
CA THR A 233 -10.67 14.91 2.79
C THR A 233 -11.28 16.01 1.94
N LEU A 234 -11.86 17.03 2.57
CA LEU A 234 -12.51 18.15 1.89
C LEU A 234 -11.51 18.94 1.04
N GLN A 235 -10.32 19.26 1.58
CA GLN A 235 -9.27 19.92 0.82
C GLN A 235 -8.75 19.08 -0.33
N GLY A 236 -8.67 17.74 -0.14
CA GLY A 236 -8.34 16.79 -1.21
C GLY A 236 -9.37 16.80 -2.35
N LEU A 237 -10.67 16.83 -2.03
CA LEU A 237 -11.74 16.94 -3.02
C LEU A 237 -11.72 18.30 -3.76
N TYR A 238 -11.42 19.39 -3.05
CA TYR A 238 -11.22 20.71 -3.68
C TYR A 238 -10.03 20.71 -4.63
N ALA A 239 -8.93 20.03 -4.28
CA ALA A 239 -7.78 19.86 -5.17
C ALA A 239 -8.21 19.16 -6.47
N ILE A 240 -8.88 18.01 -6.35
CA ILE A 240 -9.37 17.23 -7.50
C ILE A 240 -10.30 18.07 -8.37
N GLY A 241 -11.32 18.69 -7.76
CA GLY A 241 -12.32 19.49 -8.49
C GLY A 241 -11.72 20.72 -9.18
N SER A 242 -10.74 21.37 -8.53
CA SER A 242 -10.11 22.58 -9.08
C SER A 242 -9.11 22.33 -10.20
N GLY A 243 -8.63 21.08 -10.38
CA GLY A 243 -7.70 20.72 -11.45
C GLY A 243 -8.34 20.68 -12.85
N GLY A 244 -9.64 20.40 -12.93
CA GLY A 244 -10.33 20.30 -14.22
C GLY A 244 -9.72 19.23 -15.14
N ILE A 245 -9.79 19.46 -16.46
CA ILE A 245 -9.32 18.47 -17.45
C ILE A 245 -7.80 18.55 -17.63
N LEU A 246 -7.22 19.74 -17.74
CA LEU A 246 -5.82 19.97 -18.10
C LEU A 246 -4.90 20.24 -16.90
N GLY A 247 -5.47 20.46 -15.71
CA GLY A 247 -4.73 20.86 -14.51
C GLY A 247 -4.36 22.34 -14.51
N LYS A 248 -3.79 22.78 -13.38
CA LYS A 248 -3.31 24.15 -13.17
C LYS A 248 -1.86 24.34 -13.63
N GLY A 249 -1.17 23.26 -14.01
CA GLY A 249 0.26 23.22 -14.31
C GLY A 249 1.08 22.65 -13.15
N LEU A 250 2.18 22.00 -13.51
CA LEU A 250 3.11 21.41 -12.54
C LEU A 250 3.65 22.49 -11.60
N GLY A 251 3.61 22.25 -10.31
CA GLY A 251 4.05 23.22 -9.29
C GLY A 251 3.00 24.28 -8.94
N ALA A 252 1.84 24.34 -9.61
CA ALA A 252 0.86 25.42 -9.46
C ALA A 252 -0.34 25.06 -8.55
N SER A 253 -0.31 23.93 -7.84
CA SER A 253 -1.32 23.59 -6.85
C SER A 253 -1.36 24.63 -5.75
N LYS A 254 -2.56 25.08 -5.38
CA LYS A 254 -2.81 25.95 -4.20
C LYS A 254 -2.95 25.12 -2.94
N GLN A 255 -3.54 23.94 -3.05
CA GLN A 255 -3.87 23.09 -1.90
C GLN A 255 -2.61 22.55 -1.18
N LYS A 256 -1.48 22.40 -1.88
CA LYS A 256 -0.19 22.04 -1.27
C LYS A 256 0.45 23.15 -0.40
N LEU A 257 -0.02 24.38 -0.49
CA LEU A 257 0.50 25.53 0.26
C LEU A 257 -0.01 25.57 1.72
N GLY A 258 -0.05 24.42 2.38
CA GLY A 258 -0.44 24.28 3.78
C GLY A 258 -1.92 23.95 4.01
N PHE A 259 -2.76 23.92 2.96
CA PHE A 259 -4.17 23.54 3.11
C PHE A 259 -4.34 22.02 3.28
N ILE A 260 -3.57 21.18 2.57
CA ILE A 260 -3.58 19.74 2.77
C ILE A 260 -2.40 19.36 3.68
N PRO A 261 -2.69 18.85 4.90
CA PRO A 261 -1.63 18.33 5.76
C PRO A 261 -0.93 17.14 5.06
N GLU A 262 0.41 17.14 5.06
CA GLU A 262 1.22 16.06 4.50
C GLU A 262 0.83 15.63 3.07
N ALA A 263 0.58 16.61 2.20
CA ALA A 263 0.18 16.40 0.82
C ALA A 263 1.11 15.44 0.04
N GLN A 264 2.39 15.35 0.43
CA GLN A 264 3.41 14.46 -0.17
C GLN A 264 3.22 12.97 0.19
N ASN A 265 2.40 12.64 1.18
CA ASN A 265 2.20 11.27 1.68
C ASN A 265 0.96 10.62 1.04
N ASP A 266 -0.14 10.57 1.78
CA ASP A 266 -1.37 9.85 1.40
C ASP A 266 -2.28 10.62 0.43
N MET A 267 -2.13 11.96 0.36
CA MET A 267 -2.95 12.82 -0.50
C MET A 267 -2.25 13.28 -1.79
N ILE A 268 -1.11 12.66 -2.13
CA ILE A 268 -0.34 13.08 -3.32
C ILE A 268 -1.15 12.97 -4.61
N PHE A 269 -2.07 12.00 -4.71
CA PHE A 269 -2.92 11.82 -5.88
C PHE A 269 -3.90 13.00 -6.08
N SER A 270 -4.39 13.64 -5.00
CA SER A 270 -5.23 14.85 -5.14
C SER A 270 -4.44 16.02 -5.72
N ILE A 271 -3.16 16.16 -5.34
CA ILE A 271 -2.29 17.20 -5.92
C ILE A 271 -1.94 16.90 -7.38
N ILE A 272 -1.74 15.61 -7.73
CA ILE A 272 -1.58 15.21 -9.14
C ILE A 272 -2.81 15.63 -9.95
N CYS A 273 -4.02 15.41 -9.42
CA CYS A 273 -5.25 15.85 -10.06
C CYS A 273 -5.33 17.38 -10.19
N GLU A 274 -4.90 18.13 -9.17
CA GLU A 274 -4.90 19.61 -9.23
C GLU A 274 -3.88 20.15 -10.23
N GLU A 275 -2.65 19.62 -10.25
CA GLU A 275 -1.57 20.11 -11.10
C GLU A 275 -1.68 19.64 -12.56
N LEU A 276 -2.03 18.36 -12.78
CA LEU A 276 -2.04 17.73 -14.10
C LEU A 276 -3.45 17.42 -14.62
N GLY A 277 -4.47 17.71 -13.83
CA GLY A 277 -5.87 17.52 -14.20
C GLY A 277 -6.26 16.06 -14.36
N LEU A 278 -7.41 15.86 -15.02
CA LEU A 278 -7.93 14.53 -15.33
C LEU A 278 -6.95 13.71 -16.20
N PHE A 279 -6.24 14.35 -17.14
CA PHE A 279 -5.24 13.66 -17.96
C PHE A 279 -4.11 13.07 -17.12
N GLY A 280 -3.58 13.82 -16.15
CA GLY A 280 -2.54 13.32 -15.24
C GLY A 280 -3.04 12.17 -14.37
N ALA A 281 -4.26 12.29 -13.83
CA ALA A 281 -4.88 11.24 -13.04
C ALA A 281 -5.06 9.94 -13.84
N ILE A 282 -5.62 10.03 -15.06
CA ILE A 282 -5.79 8.87 -15.95
C ILE A 282 -4.45 8.27 -16.34
N ALA A 283 -3.43 9.08 -16.66
CA ALA A 283 -2.10 8.58 -17.01
C ALA A 283 -1.48 7.76 -15.87
N VAL A 284 -1.56 8.24 -14.63
CA VAL A 284 -1.07 7.50 -13.46
C VAL A 284 -1.84 6.19 -13.26
N ILE A 285 -3.17 6.21 -13.36
CA ILE A 285 -4.00 4.99 -13.25
C ILE A 285 -3.63 3.98 -14.34
N LEU A 286 -3.48 4.43 -15.59
CA LEU A 286 -3.09 3.57 -16.71
C LEU A 286 -1.70 2.95 -16.48
N MET A 287 -0.73 3.70 -15.95
CA MET A 287 0.60 3.15 -15.62
C MET A 287 0.51 2.03 -14.58
N PHE A 288 -0.35 2.17 -13.54
CA PHE A 288 -0.58 1.09 -12.59
C PHE A 288 -1.32 -0.10 -13.22
N ILE A 289 -2.28 0.13 -14.10
CA ILE A 289 -2.96 -0.96 -14.83
C ILE A 289 -1.95 -1.73 -15.69
N ILE A 290 -1.06 -1.05 -16.40
CA ILE A 290 -0.01 -1.68 -17.21
C ILE A 290 0.96 -2.45 -16.31
N LEU A 291 1.33 -1.92 -15.13
CA LEU A 291 2.17 -2.61 -14.15
C LEU A 291 1.51 -3.91 -13.66
N ILE A 292 0.23 -3.85 -13.27
CA ILE A 292 -0.54 -5.02 -12.82
C ILE A 292 -0.66 -6.05 -13.96
N TRP A 293 -0.95 -5.60 -15.17
CA TRP A 293 -0.98 -6.48 -16.34
C TRP A 293 0.37 -7.16 -16.56
N ARG A 294 1.48 -6.43 -16.41
CA ARG A 294 2.81 -7.02 -16.56
C ARG A 294 3.10 -8.09 -15.50
N PHE A 295 2.69 -7.85 -14.27
CA PHE A 295 2.77 -8.88 -13.22
C PHE A 295 1.96 -10.12 -13.57
N MET A 296 0.73 -9.98 -14.08
CA MET A 296 -0.08 -11.13 -14.51
C MET A 296 0.62 -11.94 -15.62
N VAL A 297 1.25 -11.26 -16.59
CA VAL A 297 2.02 -11.95 -17.65
C VAL A 297 3.18 -12.74 -17.05
N ILE A 298 3.94 -12.15 -16.09
CA ILE A 298 5.06 -12.85 -15.44
C ILE A 298 4.55 -14.01 -14.59
N ALA A 299 3.47 -13.84 -13.82
CA ALA A 299 2.90 -14.89 -12.99
C ALA A 299 2.42 -16.10 -13.81
N ASN A 300 1.75 -15.85 -14.94
CA ASN A 300 1.24 -16.91 -15.81
C ASN A 300 2.35 -17.70 -16.52
N ASN A 301 3.52 -17.10 -16.74
CA ASN A 301 4.67 -17.72 -17.40
C ASN A 301 5.77 -18.12 -16.40
N ALA A 302 5.51 -18.02 -15.08
CA ALA A 302 6.50 -18.38 -14.07
C ALA A 302 6.89 -19.86 -14.16
N PRO A 303 8.17 -20.21 -13.94
CA PRO A 303 8.66 -21.59 -14.11
C PRO A 303 7.99 -22.61 -13.18
N ASP A 304 7.51 -22.16 -12.03
CA ASP A 304 6.90 -23.00 -11.01
C ASP A 304 5.86 -22.24 -10.18
N LEU A 305 5.12 -22.98 -9.34
CA LEU A 305 4.04 -22.43 -8.52
C LEU A 305 4.53 -21.43 -7.48
N PHE A 306 5.73 -21.64 -6.89
CA PHE A 306 6.26 -20.73 -5.88
C PHE A 306 6.57 -19.36 -6.48
N GLY A 307 7.24 -19.32 -7.64
CA GLY A 307 7.50 -18.10 -8.38
C GLY A 307 6.20 -17.39 -8.80
N ALA A 308 5.22 -18.14 -9.32
CA ALA A 308 3.91 -17.57 -9.67
C ALA A 308 3.22 -16.91 -8.47
N LEU A 309 3.21 -17.59 -7.32
CA LEU A 309 2.59 -17.09 -6.10
C LEU A 309 3.31 -15.87 -5.51
N LEU A 310 4.65 -15.81 -5.60
CA LEU A 310 5.41 -14.62 -5.22
C LEU A 310 4.96 -13.41 -6.04
N VAL A 311 4.88 -13.57 -7.36
CA VAL A 311 4.44 -12.49 -8.25
C VAL A 311 2.99 -12.08 -7.98
N VAL A 312 2.09 -13.05 -7.76
CA VAL A 312 0.68 -12.78 -7.39
C VAL A 312 0.58 -12.05 -6.05
N GLY A 313 1.42 -12.40 -5.08
CA GLY A 313 1.46 -11.71 -3.78
C GLY A 313 1.88 -10.26 -3.91
N VAL A 314 2.94 -9.97 -4.67
CA VAL A 314 3.42 -8.60 -4.96
C VAL A 314 2.37 -7.82 -5.76
N LEU A 315 1.78 -8.43 -6.78
CA LEU A 315 0.66 -7.86 -7.54
C LEU A 315 -0.48 -7.45 -6.60
N GLY A 316 -0.87 -8.37 -5.72
CA GLY A 316 -1.95 -8.14 -4.75
C GLY A 316 -1.64 -6.99 -3.80
N HIS A 317 -0.42 -6.94 -3.27
CA HIS A 317 0.03 -5.83 -2.41
C HIS A 317 -0.12 -4.48 -3.14
N ILE A 318 0.52 -4.34 -4.30
CA ILE A 318 0.54 -3.07 -5.04
C ILE A 318 -0.86 -2.69 -5.53
N ALA A 319 -1.61 -3.63 -6.11
CA ALA A 319 -2.95 -3.36 -6.62
C ALA A 319 -3.91 -2.90 -5.52
N ILE A 320 -3.96 -3.61 -4.39
CA ILE A 320 -4.82 -3.25 -3.26
C ILE A 320 -4.42 -1.88 -2.69
N GLN A 321 -3.12 -1.61 -2.56
CA GLN A 321 -2.64 -0.35 -2.04
C GLN A 321 -2.99 0.83 -2.94
N VAL A 322 -2.87 0.69 -4.27
CA VAL A 322 -3.28 1.71 -5.26
C VAL A 322 -4.79 1.96 -5.19
N ILE A 323 -5.59 0.88 -5.21
CA ILE A 323 -7.05 0.98 -5.15
C ILE A 323 -7.48 1.69 -3.86
N LEU A 324 -6.92 1.30 -2.70
CA LEU A 324 -7.24 1.92 -1.42
C LEU A 324 -6.83 3.40 -1.37
N ASN A 325 -5.65 3.78 -1.89
CA ASN A 325 -5.25 5.18 -1.91
C ASN A 325 -6.20 6.02 -2.76
N ILE A 326 -6.48 5.60 -3.99
CA ILE A 326 -7.39 6.34 -4.89
C ILE A 326 -8.80 6.42 -4.28
N ALA A 327 -9.31 5.32 -3.70
CA ALA A 327 -10.63 5.30 -3.07
C ALA A 327 -10.71 6.24 -1.84
N VAL A 328 -9.63 6.36 -1.05
CA VAL A 328 -9.54 7.31 0.06
C VAL A 328 -9.54 8.76 -0.46
N VAL A 329 -8.68 9.04 -1.44
CA VAL A 329 -8.49 10.41 -1.96
C VAL A 329 -9.77 10.93 -2.66
N THR A 330 -10.52 10.02 -3.31
CA THR A 330 -11.81 10.33 -3.93
C THR A 330 -13.00 10.28 -2.96
N ASN A 331 -12.75 10.10 -1.67
CA ASN A 331 -13.77 9.95 -0.63
C ASN A 331 -14.76 8.78 -0.89
N THR A 332 -14.36 7.76 -1.64
CA THR A 332 -15.16 6.53 -1.85
C THR A 332 -15.18 5.65 -0.60
N ILE A 333 -14.10 5.67 0.18
CA ILE A 333 -13.95 4.99 1.47
C ILE A 333 -13.38 5.95 2.53
N PRO A 334 -13.57 5.66 3.83
CA PRO A 334 -13.01 6.50 4.91
C PRO A 334 -11.49 6.66 4.80
N ASN A 335 -10.97 7.82 5.22
CA ASN A 335 -9.53 8.10 5.19
C ASN A 335 -8.77 7.14 6.12
N THR A 336 -7.83 6.40 5.54
CA THR A 336 -7.01 5.39 6.19
C THR A 336 -5.52 5.73 6.23
N GLY A 337 -5.09 6.81 5.58
CA GLY A 337 -3.70 7.28 5.57
C GLY A 337 -2.75 6.33 4.83
N ILE A 338 -3.16 5.80 3.67
CA ILE A 338 -2.35 4.89 2.86
C ILE A 338 -1.65 5.65 1.74
N SER A 339 -0.34 5.41 1.56
CA SER A 339 0.46 6.03 0.51
C SER A 339 0.26 5.36 -0.86
N LEU A 340 0.45 6.13 -1.95
CA LEU A 340 0.45 5.62 -3.32
C LEU A 340 1.82 4.99 -3.65
N PRO A 341 1.90 3.70 -4.03
CA PRO A 341 3.16 3.02 -4.29
C PRO A 341 4.06 3.75 -5.29
N PHE A 342 5.36 3.78 -5.06
CA PHE A 342 6.40 4.42 -5.87
C PHE A 342 6.32 5.95 -5.99
N ILE A 343 5.15 6.55 -5.80
CA ILE A 343 4.92 8.00 -6.05
C ILE A 343 4.95 8.79 -4.73
N SER A 344 4.27 8.31 -3.67
CA SER A 344 4.24 8.99 -2.38
C SER A 344 5.60 9.02 -1.69
N TYR A 345 5.80 10.03 -0.85
CA TYR A 345 6.96 10.10 0.04
C TYR A 345 6.91 8.96 1.06
N GLY A 346 8.04 8.22 1.17
CA GLY A 346 8.18 7.13 2.13
C GLY A 346 9.44 6.31 1.88
N GLY A 347 10.57 6.72 2.49
CA GLY A 347 11.87 6.12 2.20
C GLY A 347 11.93 4.60 2.41
N THR A 348 11.44 4.09 3.55
CA THR A 348 11.42 2.64 3.81
C THR A 348 10.36 1.91 2.99
N SER A 349 9.20 2.51 2.75
CA SER A 349 8.16 1.91 1.91
C SER A 349 8.65 1.68 0.47
N VAL A 350 9.32 2.69 -0.12
CA VAL A 350 9.92 2.56 -1.46
C VAL A 350 11.00 1.47 -1.49
N LEU A 351 11.81 1.36 -0.45
CA LEU A 351 12.82 0.31 -0.35
C LEU A 351 12.18 -1.10 -0.38
N PHE A 352 11.14 -1.35 0.43
CA PHE A 352 10.46 -2.65 0.45
C PHE A 352 9.73 -2.94 -0.86
N LEU A 353 9.05 -1.96 -1.45
CA LEU A 353 8.46 -2.11 -2.78
C LEU A 353 9.51 -2.49 -3.83
N LEU A 354 10.70 -1.90 -3.79
CA LEU A 354 11.78 -2.23 -4.73
C LEU A 354 12.40 -3.61 -4.46
N ILE A 355 12.44 -4.07 -3.20
CA ILE A 355 12.77 -5.47 -2.88
C ILE A 355 11.75 -6.42 -3.53
N GLU A 356 10.46 -6.13 -3.40
CA GLU A 356 9.39 -6.92 -4.03
C GLU A 356 9.52 -6.94 -5.55
N ILE A 357 9.79 -5.80 -6.18
CA ILE A 357 10.08 -5.76 -7.63
C ILE A 357 11.32 -6.60 -7.98
N GLY A 358 12.35 -6.57 -7.14
CA GLY A 358 13.55 -7.43 -7.29
C GLY A 358 13.20 -8.91 -7.31
N LEU A 359 12.31 -9.36 -6.42
CA LEU A 359 11.80 -10.75 -6.39
C LEU A 359 11.06 -11.08 -7.68
N VAL A 360 10.17 -10.21 -8.15
CA VAL A 360 9.44 -10.41 -9.42
C VAL A 360 10.40 -10.48 -10.61
N LEU A 361 11.41 -9.62 -10.66
CA LEU A 361 12.44 -9.65 -11.71
C LEU A 361 13.28 -10.93 -11.65
N SER A 362 13.53 -11.49 -10.47
CA SER A 362 14.20 -12.76 -10.29
C SER A 362 13.37 -13.91 -10.89
N VAL A 363 12.05 -13.94 -10.63
CA VAL A 363 11.13 -14.91 -11.25
C VAL A 363 11.12 -14.74 -12.75
N ALA A 364 11.00 -13.50 -13.26
CA ALA A 364 10.98 -13.18 -14.68
C ALA A 364 12.27 -13.61 -15.42
N LYS A 365 13.42 -13.67 -14.76
CA LYS A 365 14.66 -14.21 -15.33
C LYS A 365 14.60 -15.73 -15.55
N GLY A 366 13.83 -16.44 -14.75
CA GLY A 366 13.64 -17.89 -14.87
C GLY A 366 12.74 -18.30 -16.05
N ILE A 367 11.98 -17.39 -16.63
CA ILE A 367 11.09 -17.65 -17.77
C ILE A 367 11.92 -17.89 -19.01
N ARG A 368 11.74 -19.03 -19.67
CA ARG A 368 12.43 -19.35 -20.94
C ARG A 368 11.72 -18.65 -22.10
N LEU A 369 12.51 -18.08 -23.03
CA LEU A 369 11.98 -17.41 -24.24
C LEU A 369 11.09 -18.28 -25.14
N LYS A 370 11.10 -19.61 -24.93
CA LYS A 370 10.23 -20.54 -25.67
C LYS A 370 8.77 -20.56 -25.14
N ASP A 371 8.52 -19.95 -24.00
CA ASP A 371 7.23 -19.98 -23.31
C ASP A 371 6.49 -18.61 -23.40
N LEU A 372 7.04 -17.70 -24.19
CA LEU A 372 6.46 -16.39 -24.55
C LEU A 372 5.91 -16.42 -25.97
#